data_b90033a5aee0b358bcc66fbdea715794
#
_entry.id   b90033a5aee0b358bcc66fbdea715794
#
_cell.length_a   1.000
_cell.length_b   1.000
_cell.length_c   1.000
_cell.angle_alpha   90.00
_cell.angle_beta   90.00
_cell.angle_gamma   90.00
#
_symmetry.space_group_name_H-M   'P 1'
#
loop_
_entity.id
_entity.type
_entity.pdbx_description
1 polymer ?
#
loop_
_entity_poly.entity_id
_entity_poly.type
_entity_poly.pdbx_seq_one_letter_code
_entity_poly.pdbx_strand_id
1 'polypeptide(L)'
;MSDKYNEVLANLTAPDQIFAFEEMQHSSGITYREFTNTPKTLASFFEYGLMFPEWEFIVFNNERFTYQEIHKKAAQTANALKDAGIKKGDRVAICMANNPEYIISYMAVTSMGAVCVLLNSWWVPDEVSYGLENSEAKILIGDEKRLRGLEKFTELRKIVVRPMNNSAGLETFDTFIESKAESFSESSLDTNDNATIFYTSGSTGFPKGVLSTHRNILATLFSWALVTTLKKEVEAAESNAGQVSISDGAPVNQSAILHCVPLFHVTGSHSGFLMSIIAGRKMVMMTKWDPGAALQLIQDEKIGAITGVPTQTWDLLTHPDRDQYDLSTLKELSGGGAPRPPEHVKKLKDGFKDSEPSIGYGLTETNAVGTLNLGKDYLIHPGSCGRAVPPVTDVAIIDENWNFIDESKAVGEIVIKSPANMVGYWKNQEATDEVFNSDGWFKSGDLGYIDDGFVFIVDRVKDLVIRGGENISCIEVEAAIYNHPSVQEAAVFGIPEERLGETLCVAICLKSSAELTEQELRDFLQDKLAAYKIPSFMQIGIEELPRVASGKFSKKQLRDDFVAIESNAS
;
A
#
# COMPACT_ATOMS: atom_id res chain seq x y z
N MET A 1 17.85 -13.78 14.65
CA MET A 1 18.63 -12.67 14.05
C MET A 1 20.09 -12.84 14.43
N SER A 2 21.05 -12.49 13.57
CA SER A 2 22.49 -12.62 13.88
C SER A 2 22.93 -11.58 14.92
N ASP A 3 24.02 -11.87 15.65
CA ASP A 3 24.61 -10.89 16.59
C ASP A 3 24.98 -9.59 15.87
N LYS A 4 25.39 -9.70 14.60
CA LYS A 4 25.73 -8.55 13.76
C LYS A 4 24.54 -7.67 13.44
N TYR A 5 23.38 -8.27 13.18
CA TYR A 5 22.13 -7.52 12.98
C TYR A 5 21.79 -6.67 14.21
N ASN A 6 21.89 -7.26 15.40
CA ASN A 6 21.58 -6.57 16.65
C ASN A 6 22.59 -5.44 16.95
N GLU A 7 23.87 -5.66 16.66
CA GLU A 7 24.91 -4.65 16.78
C GLU A 7 24.64 -3.44 15.87
N VAL A 8 24.36 -3.69 14.59
CA VAL A 8 24.08 -2.62 13.61
C VAL A 8 22.79 -1.88 13.97
N LEU A 9 21.73 -2.59 14.35
CA LEU A 9 20.48 -1.96 14.80
C LEU A 9 20.72 -1.05 16.00
N ALA A 10 21.46 -1.51 17.02
CA ALA A 10 21.78 -0.70 18.19
C ALA A 10 22.58 0.56 17.83
N ASN A 11 23.50 0.45 16.88
CA ASN A 11 24.27 1.62 16.40
C ASN A 11 23.38 2.61 15.66
N LEU A 12 22.49 2.15 14.77
CA LEU A 12 21.60 3.02 14.01
C LEU A 12 20.52 3.70 14.86
N THR A 13 20.21 3.12 16.02
CA THR A 13 19.19 3.64 16.95
C THR A 13 19.79 4.30 18.20
N ALA A 14 21.10 4.55 18.21
CA ALA A 14 21.75 5.26 19.32
C ALA A 14 21.17 6.70 19.49
N PRO A 15 21.24 7.30 20.69
CA PRO A 15 20.52 8.54 21.00
C PRO A 15 20.82 9.76 20.10
N ASP A 16 22.00 9.79 19.47
CA ASP A 16 22.44 10.84 18.55
C ASP A 16 22.11 10.56 17.08
N GLN A 17 21.56 9.38 16.78
CA GLN A 17 21.23 8.97 15.43
C GLN A 17 19.82 9.42 15.02
N ILE A 18 19.58 9.50 13.71
CA ILE A 18 18.26 9.90 13.15
C ILE A 18 17.16 8.91 13.57
N PHE A 19 17.49 7.63 13.77
CA PHE A 19 16.56 6.59 14.17
C PHE A 19 16.51 6.33 15.68
N ALA A 20 17.05 7.23 16.50
CA ALA A 20 16.88 7.16 17.95
C ALA A 20 15.40 7.13 18.32
N PHE A 21 15.05 6.34 19.32
CA PHE A 21 13.68 6.19 19.78
C PHE A 21 13.59 6.10 21.31
N GLU A 22 12.44 6.48 21.84
CA GLU A 22 12.11 6.41 23.27
C GLU A 22 10.67 5.96 23.45
N GLU A 23 10.36 5.45 24.66
CA GLU A 23 8.98 5.22 25.07
C GLU A 23 8.31 6.53 25.45
N MET A 24 7.19 6.84 24.79
CA MET A 24 6.43 8.06 24.98
C MET A 24 4.98 7.74 25.31
N GLN A 25 4.48 8.30 26.43
CA GLN A 25 3.07 8.18 26.79
C GLN A 25 2.26 9.25 26.09
N HIS A 26 1.23 8.81 25.36
CA HIS A 26 0.28 9.70 24.68
C HIS A 26 -0.81 10.22 25.61
N SER A 27 -1.54 11.23 25.16
CA SER A 27 -2.68 11.78 25.88
C SER A 27 -3.81 10.75 26.12
N SER A 28 -3.87 9.70 25.31
CA SER A 28 -4.76 8.54 25.50
C SER A 28 -4.35 7.62 26.65
N GLY A 29 -3.17 7.83 27.25
CA GLY A 29 -2.58 6.94 28.24
C GLY A 29 -1.77 5.78 27.67
N ILE A 30 -1.83 5.55 26.37
CA ILE A 30 -1.07 4.49 25.68
C ILE A 30 0.39 4.90 25.55
N THR A 31 1.30 3.95 25.79
CA THR A 31 2.75 4.14 25.58
C THR A 31 3.17 3.47 24.27
N TYR A 32 3.85 4.24 23.43
CA TYR A 32 4.47 3.77 22.18
C TYR A 32 5.97 4.04 22.20
N ARG A 33 6.74 3.24 21.48
CA ARG A 33 8.12 3.58 21.10
C ARG A 33 8.05 4.51 19.90
N GLU A 34 8.67 5.69 19.99
CA GLU A 34 8.64 6.71 18.94
C GLU A 34 10.03 7.21 18.59
N PHE A 35 10.24 7.52 17.31
CA PHE A 35 11.46 8.17 16.86
C PHE A 35 11.55 9.60 17.41
N THR A 36 12.69 9.95 18.02
CA THR A 36 12.91 11.24 18.68
C THR A 36 13.53 12.28 17.76
N ASN A 37 14.43 11.89 16.85
CA ASN A 37 15.23 12.78 16.03
C ASN A 37 14.70 12.96 14.59
N THR A 38 13.53 12.38 14.28
CA THR A 38 12.88 12.53 12.98
C THR A 38 12.09 13.84 12.86
N PRO A 39 11.79 14.32 11.63
CA PRO A 39 10.85 15.43 11.42
C PRO A 39 9.54 15.21 12.18
N LYS A 40 8.97 16.30 12.69
CA LYS A 40 7.73 16.22 13.49
C LYS A 40 6.47 16.39 12.65
N THR A 41 6.58 16.94 11.45
CA THR A 41 5.44 17.17 10.55
C THR A 41 5.80 16.81 9.11
N LEU A 42 4.80 16.56 8.27
CA LEU A 42 5.03 16.35 6.84
C LEU A 42 5.61 17.58 6.16
N ALA A 43 5.28 18.80 6.63
CA ALA A 43 5.89 20.01 6.11
C ALA A 43 7.42 20.00 6.29
N SER A 44 7.90 19.73 7.51
CA SER A 44 9.35 19.61 7.77
C SER A 44 9.99 18.39 7.09
N PHE A 45 9.21 17.34 6.86
CA PHE A 45 9.65 16.17 6.10
C PHE A 45 9.88 16.49 4.61
N PHE A 46 9.03 17.30 3.99
CA PHE A 46 9.20 17.66 2.57
C PHE A 46 10.45 18.47 2.28
N GLU A 47 11.02 19.14 3.28
CA GLU A 47 12.31 19.85 3.17
C GLU A 47 13.47 18.89 2.83
N TYR A 48 13.36 17.58 3.12
CA TYR A 48 14.35 16.58 2.68
C TYR A 48 14.53 16.56 1.16
N GLY A 49 13.46 16.79 0.40
CA GLY A 49 13.53 16.90 -1.06
C GLY A 49 14.41 18.06 -1.53
N LEU A 50 14.50 19.14 -0.73
CA LEU A 50 15.33 20.30 -1.05
C LEU A 50 16.84 20.09 -0.78
N MET A 51 17.24 18.94 -0.25
CA MET A 51 18.64 18.50 -0.29
C MET A 51 19.11 18.20 -1.73
N PHE A 52 18.15 17.96 -2.66
CA PHE A 52 18.38 17.65 -4.06
C PHE A 52 17.54 18.55 -4.99
N PRO A 53 17.61 19.88 -4.87
CA PRO A 53 16.63 20.79 -5.48
C PRO A 53 16.52 20.65 -7.00
N GLU A 54 17.65 20.41 -7.67
CA GLU A 54 17.74 20.30 -9.14
C GLU A 54 17.57 18.87 -9.67
N TRP A 55 17.44 17.87 -8.79
CA TRP A 55 17.21 16.51 -9.24
C TRP A 55 15.78 16.33 -9.75
N GLU A 56 15.62 15.49 -10.78
CA GLU A 56 14.29 15.10 -11.27
C GLU A 56 13.53 14.37 -10.15
N PHE A 57 12.39 14.89 -9.77
CA PHE A 57 11.52 14.21 -8.82
C PHE A 57 10.43 13.41 -9.52
N ILE A 58 9.73 14.03 -10.45
CA ILE A 58 8.61 13.41 -11.16
C ILE A 58 8.88 13.42 -12.65
N VAL A 59 8.73 12.22 -13.25
CA VAL A 59 8.63 12.03 -14.69
C VAL A 59 7.24 11.49 -15.00
N PHE A 60 6.47 12.23 -15.80
CA PHE A 60 5.11 11.88 -16.16
C PHE A 60 4.87 12.16 -17.64
N ASN A 61 4.74 11.13 -18.45
CA ASN A 61 4.73 11.23 -19.90
C ASN A 61 5.97 12.01 -20.42
N ASN A 62 5.76 13.16 -21.06
CA ASN A 62 6.83 14.03 -21.55
C ASN A 62 7.19 15.18 -20.59
N GLU A 63 6.58 15.21 -19.41
CA GLU A 63 6.82 16.25 -18.39
C GLU A 63 7.86 15.77 -17.38
N ARG A 64 8.73 16.68 -16.98
CA ARG A 64 9.76 16.43 -15.98
C ARG A 64 9.76 17.59 -14.99
N PHE A 65 9.76 17.25 -13.71
CA PHE A 65 9.76 18.21 -12.62
C PHE A 65 10.86 17.89 -11.64
N THR A 66 11.62 18.91 -11.26
CA THR A 66 12.59 18.82 -10.18
C THR A 66 11.91 18.84 -8.80
N TYR A 67 12.66 18.46 -7.76
CA TYR A 67 12.18 18.58 -6.38
C TYR A 67 11.81 20.02 -6.04
N GLN A 68 12.61 21.00 -6.48
CA GLN A 68 12.35 22.42 -6.23
C GLN A 68 11.07 22.90 -6.93
N GLU A 69 10.84 22.49 -8.19
CA GLU A 69 9.63 22.87 -8.93
C GLU A 69 8.35 22.31 -8.29
N ILE A 70 8.36 21.05 -7.85
CA ILE A 70 7.23 20.46 -7.13
C ILE A 70 7.00 21.16 -5.79
N HIS A 71 8.07 21.46 -5.05
CA HIS A 71 7.97 22.18 -3.78
C HIS A 71 7.37 23.60 -3.96
N LYS A 72 7.80 24.34 -4.98
CA LYS A 72 7.23 25.64 -5.33
C LYS A 72 5.76 25.57 -5.70
N LYS A 73 5.39 24.62 -6.58
CA LYS A 73 3.99 24.40 -6.95
C LYS A 73 3.12 24.00 -5.75
N ALA A 74 3.64 23.19 -4.83
CA ALA A 74 2.96 22.86 -3.58
C ALA A 74 2.75 24.09 -2.70
N ALA A 75 3.75 24.97 -2.60
CA ALA A 75 3.62 26.24 -1.86
C ALA A 75 2.59 27.18 -2.50
N GLN A 76 2.60 27.31 -3.83
CA GLN A 76 1.58 28.09 -4.55
C GLN A 76 0.18 27.55 -4.30
N THR A 77 0.02 26.21 -4.33
CA THR A 77 -1.26 25.55 -4.04
C THR A 77 -1.72 25.78 -2.60
N ALA A 78 -0.82 25.68 -1.61
CA ALA A 78 -1.13 25.94 -0.21
C ALA A 78 -1.60 27.39 -0.01
N ASN A 79 -0.93 28.37 -0.64
CA ASN A 79 -1.31 29.78 -0.58
C ASN A 79 -2.67 30.02 -1.28
N ALA A 80 -2.94 29.36 -2.40
CA ALA A 80 -4.23 29.42 -3.08
C ALA A 80 -5.37 28.88 -2.21
N LEU A 81 -5.14 27.73 -1.55
CA LEU A 81 -6.09 27.15 -0.59
C LEU A 81 -6.35 28.06 0.60
N LYS A 82 -5.31 28.71 1.14
CA LYS A 82 -5.43 29.69 2.22
C LYS A 82 -6.27 30.90 1.80
N ASP A 83 -6.02 31.45 0.60
CA ASP A 83 -6.80 32.55 0.04
C ASP A 83 -8.27 32.14 -0.23
N ALA A 84 -8.50 30.86 -0.53
CA ALA A 84 -9.84 30.26 -0.64
C ALA A 84 -10.53 30.04 0.72
N GLY A 85 -9.88 30.39 1.84
CA GLY A 85 -10.44 30.33 3.18
C GLY A 85 -10.22 28.98 3.90
N ILE A 86 -9.40 28.09 3.36
CA ILE A 86 -9.03 26.83 4.03
C ILE A 86 -8.12 27.13 5.23
N LYS A 87 -8.43 26.51 6.35
CA LYS A 87 -7.72 26.65 7.63
C LYS A 87 -7.20 25.30 8.12
N LYS A 88 -6.32 25.33 9.11
CA LYS A 88 -5.87 24.14 9.84
C LYS A 88 -7.09 23.31 10.30
N GLY A 89 -7.05 22.00 10.03
CA GLY A 89 -8.11 21.04 10.33
C GLY A 89 -9.26 20.99 9.31
N ASP A 90 -9.32 21.91 8.33
CA ASP A 90 -10.29 21.80 7.25
C ASP A 90 -9.92 20.66 6.29
N ARG A 91 -10.92 20.03 5.66
CA ARG A 91 -10.72 18.91 4.75
C ARG A 91 -10.70 19.40 3.31
N VAL A 92 -9.67 18.98 2.57
CA VAL A 92 -9.54 19.18 1.14
C VAL A 92 -9.47 17.79 0.47
N ALA A 93 -10.44 17.51 -0.40
CA ALA A 93 -10.52 16.22 -1.07
C ALA A 93 -9.70 16.23 -2.38
N ILE A 94 -9.02 15.11 -2.64
CA ILE A 94 -8.33 14.82 -3.89
C ILE A 94 -9.00 13.60 -4.51
N CYS A 95 -9.48 13.72 -5.75
CA CYS A 95 -10.06 12.63 -6.52
C CYS A 95 -9.57 12.68 -7.97
N MET A 96 -8.46 12.05 -8.26
CA MET A 96 -7.85 12.02 -9.60
C MET A 96 -6.98 10.79 -9.81
N ALA A 97 -6.67 10.48 -11.07
CA ALA A 97 -5.66 9.46 -11.38
C ALA A 97 -4.26 9.91 -10.94
N ASN A 98 -3.29 8.98 -11.02
CA ASN A 98 -1.89 9.33 -10.76
C ASN A 98 -1.43 10.39 -11.76
N ASN A 99 -1.13 11.56 -11.27
CA ASN A 99 -0.51 12.68 -11.99
C ASN A 99 0.26 13.59 -11.03
N PRO A 100 1.12 14.49 -11.51
CA PRO A 100 1.93 15.38 -10.65
C PRO A 100 1.09 16.24 -9.71
N GLU A 101 -0.08 16.68 -10.14
CA GLU A 101 -0.95 17.56 -9.35
C GLU A 101 -1.51 16.87 -8.11
N TYR A 102 -1.58 15.52 -8.12
CA TYR A 102 -1.92 14.76 -6.90
C TYR A 102 -0.90 15.00 -5.80
N ILE A 103 0.38 14.84 -6.14
CA ILE A 103 1.51 15.03 -5.20
C ILE A 103 1.59 16.47 -4.74
N ILE A 104 1.48 17.41 -5.66
CA ILE A 104 1.47 18.84 -5.38
C ILE A 104 0.35 19.19 -4.38
N SER A 105 -0.86 18.68 -4.63
CA SER A 105 -2.02 18.92 -3.75
C SER A 105 -1.86 18.27 -2.39
N TYR A 106 -1.35 17.02 -2.33
CA TYR A 106 -1.07 16.32 -1.07
C TYR A 106 -0.08 17.11 -0.20
N MET A 107 1.05 17.52 -0.80
CA MET A 107 2.07 18.34 -0.11
C MET A 107 1.49 19.66 0.37
N ALA A 108 0.73 20.34 -0.46
CA ALA A 108 0.14 21.65 -0.15
C ALA A 108 -0.83 21.56 1.05
N VAL A 109 -1.78 20.61 0.98
CA VAL A 109 -2.83 20.46 2.00
C VAL A 109 -2.23 20.09 3.35
N THR A 110 -1.31 19.12 3.37
CA THR A 110 -0.72 18.66 4.63
C THR A 110 0.27 19.67 5.22
N SER A 111 0.96 20.46 4.37
CA SER A 111 1.91 21.50 4.85
C SER A 111 1.23 22.71 5.46
N MET A 112 -0.01 23.01 5.09
CA MET A 112 -0.75 24.12 5.72
C MET A 112 -1.57 23.68 6.95
N GLY A 113 -1.56 22.38 7.29
CA GLY A 113 -2.30 21.80 8.42
C GLY A 113 -3.77 21.49 8.11
N ALA A 114 -4.16 21.54 6.86
CA ALA A 114 -5.44 20.98 6.43
C ALA A 114 -5.36 19.46 6.31
N VAL A 115 -6.51 18.79 6.35
CA VAL A 115 -6.59 17.33 6.27
C VAL A 115 -6.82 16.92 4.83
N CYS A 116 -5.89 16.15 4.27
CA CYS A 116 -5.96 15.64 2.91
C CYS A 116 -6.89 14.41 2.85
N VAL A 117 -8.02 14.54 2.16
CA VAL A 117 -9.00 13.46 1.98
C VAL A 117 -8.75 12.78 0.64
N LEU A 118 -8.32 11.54 0.69
CA LEU A 118 -7.83 10.81 -0.48
C LEU A 118 -8.92 9.85 -0.96
N LEU A 119 -9.72 10.33 -1.94
CA LEU A 119 -10.82 9.58 -2.50
C LEU A 119 -10.34 8.62 -3.59
N ASN A 120 -10.93 7.44 -3.63
CA ASN A 120 -10.62 6.45 -4.65
C ASN A 120 -11.08 6.95 -6.03
N SER A 121 -10.14 7.15 -6.94
CA SER A 121 -10.42 7.66 -8.30
C SER A 121 -11.16 6.67 -9.21
N TRP A 122 -11.43 5.46 -8.76
CA TRP A 122 -12.22 4.46 -9.48
C TRP A 122 -13.66 4.40 -9.00
N TRP A 123 -13.99 5.12 -7.95
CA TRP A 123 -15.35 5.22 -7.44
C TRP A 123 -16.30 5.82 -8.47
N VAL A 124 -17.53 5.34 -8.44
CA VAL A 124 -18.64 5.95 -9.17
C VAL A 124 -19.10 7.24 -8.45
N PRO A 125 -19.85 8.13 -9.13
CA PRO A 125 -20.23 9.42 -8.54
C PRO A 125 -20.93 9.35 -7.17
N ASP A 126 -21.71 8.31 -6.92
CA ASP A 126 -22.40 8.15 -5.62
C ASP A 126 -21.43 7.80 -4.50
N GLU A 127 -20.40 7.00 -4.76
CA GLU A 127 -19.36 6.69 -3.79
C GLU A 127 -18.47 7.90 -3.49
N VAL A 128 -18.12 8.68 -4.53
CA VAL A 128 -17.40 9.95 -4.37
C VAL A 128 -18.25 10.94 -3.54
N SER A 129 -19.56 11.00 -3.82
CA SER A 129 -20.51 11.82 -3.07
C SER A 129 -20.51 11.44 -1.59
N TYR A 130 -20.58 10.15 -1.28
CA TYR A 130 -20.47 9.67 0.10
C TYR A 130 -19.17 10.13 0.77
N GLY A 131 -18.03 9.97 0.09
CA GLY A 131 -16.73 10.38 0.64
C GLY A 131 -16.66 11.89 0.92
N LEU A 132 -17.23 12.72 0.05
CA LEU A 132 -17.31 14.17 0.22
C LEU A 132 -18.21 14.58 1.40
N GLU A 133 -19.40 13.99 1.50
CA GLU A 133 -20.35 14.24 2.58
C GLU A 133 -19.80 13.76 3.93
N ASN A 134 -19.26 12.55 4.00
CA ASN A 134 -18.69 11.97 5.22
C ASN A 134 -17.50 12.77 5.73
N SER A 135 -16.58 13.16 4.83
CA SER A 135 -15.41 13.97 5.20
C SER A 135 -15.73 15.44 5.46
N GLU A 136 -16.87 15.95 4.97
CA GLU A 136 -17.20 17.38 4.96
C GLU A 136 -16.10 18.20 4.28
N ALA A 137 -15.61 17.72 3.14
CA ALA A 137 -14.58 18.41 2.38
C ALA A 137 -15.09 19.77 1.87
N LYS A 138 -14.28 20.81 2.03
CA LYS A 138 -14.61 22.17 1.60
C LYS A 138 -14.21 22.48 0.15
N ILE A 139 -13.18 21.80 -0.34
CA ILE A 139 -12.70 21.90 -1.72
C ILE A 139 -12.46 20.48 -2.24
N LEU A 140 -12.76 20.26 -3.53
CA LEU A 140 -12.41 19.07 -4.28
C LEU A 140 -11.46 19.43 -5.41
N ILE A 141 -10.27 18.83 -5.42
CA ILE A 141 -9.30 18.91 -6.50
C ILE A 141 -9.35 17.57 -7.25
N GLY A 142 -9.67 17.59 -8.54
CA GLY A 142 -9.86 16.36 -9.30
C GLY A 142 -9.69 16.52 -10.80
N ASP A 143 -9.44 15.40 -11.49
CA ASP A 143 -9.48 15.41 -12.94
C ASP A 143 -10.94 15.46 -13.46
N GLU A 144 -11.12 15.93 -14.68
CA GLU A 144 -12.44 16.16 -15.26
C GLU A 144 -13.34 14.91 -15.21
N LYS A 145 -12.78 13.72 -15.44
CA LYS A 145 -13.55 12.47 -15.41
C LYS A 145 -14.17 12.21 -14.04
N ARG A 146 -13.47 12.53 -12.94
CA ARG A 146 -13.89 12.29 -11.55
C ARG A 146 -14.78 13.39 -10.99
N LEU A 147 -14.79 14.56 -11.64
CA LEU A 147 -15.71 15.65 -11.29
C LEU A 147 -17.10 15.52 -11.94
N ARG A 148 -17.25 14.66 -12.95
CA ARG A 148 -18.55 14.39 -13.59
C ARG A 148 -19.50 13.66 -12.64
N GLY A 149 -20.79 14.00 -12.71
CA GLY A 149 -21.81 13.40 -11.84
C GLY A 149 -21.87 14.00 -10.43
N LEU A 150 -21.09 15.07 -10.16
CA LEU A 150 -21.07 15.77 -8.89
C LEU A 150 -21.74 17.15 -8.96
N GLU A 151 -22.63 17.37 -9.91
CA GLU A 151 -23.33 18.65 -10.16
C GLU A 151 -24.21 19.05 -8.96
N LYS A 152 -24.72 18.07 -8.18
CA LYS A 152 -25.50 18.32 -6.96
C LYS A 152 -24.75 19.09 -5.87
N PHE A 153 -23.40 19.05 -5.88
CA PHE A 153 -22.57 19.81 -4.94
C PHE A 153 -22.32 21.23 -5.48
N THR A 154 -23.32 22.09 -5.44
CA THR A 154 -23.25 23.47 -5.96
C THR A 154 -22.37 24.38 -5.12
N GLU A 155 -22.34 24.16 -3.80
CA GLU A 155 -21.55 24.97 -2.85
C GLU A 155 -20.09 24.48 -2.70
N LEU A 156 -19.79 23.26 -3.18
CA LEU A 156 -18.45 22.72 -3.14
C LEU A 156 -17.58 23.34 -4.23
N ARG A 157 -16.53 24.06 -3.85
CA ARG A 157 -15.55 24.55 -4.83
C ARG A 157 -14.80 23.37 -5.44
N LYS A 158 -14.82 23.29 -6.77
CA LYS A 158 -14.20 22.21 -7.56
C LYS A 158 -13.10 22.80 -8.42
N ILE A 159 -11.88 22.25 -8.27
CA ILE A 159 -10.71 22.63 -9.04
C ILE A 159 -10.40 21.49 -10.01
N VAL A 160 -10.46 21.77 -11.31
CA VAL A 160 -10.21 20.77 -12.34
C VAL A 160 -8.72 20.72 -12.71
N VAL A 161 -8.17 19.50 -12.63
CA VAL A 161 -6.81 19.20 -13.04
C VAL A 161 -6.83 18.67 -14.48
N ARG A 162 -5.93 19.16 -15.33
CA ARG A 162 -5.75 18.70 -16.72
C ARG A 162 -7.06 18.65 -17.49
N PRO A 163 -7.76 19.80 -17.63
CA PRO A 163 -9.06 19.86 -18.28
C PRO A 163 -9.00 19.37 -19.73
N MET A 164 -10.00 18.59 -20.13
CA MET A 164 -10.27 18.26 -21.52
C MET A 164 -11.31 19.25 -22.10
N ASN A 165 -11.83 19.01 -23.30
CA ASN A 165 -12.62 19.99 -24.07
C ASN A 165 -13.98 20.44 -23.46
N ASN A 166 -14.43 19.88 -22.32
CA ASN A 166 -15.75 20.12 -21.75
C ASN A 166 -15.75 20.75 -20.34
N SER A 167 -14.66 21.36 -19.93
CA SER A 167 -14.54 21.95 -18.57
C SER A 167 -15.06 23.39 -18.50
N ALA A 168 -15.94 23.81 -19.43
CA ALA A 168 -16.46 25.17 -19.48
C ALA A 168 -17.14 25.56 -18.15
N GLY A 169 -16.58 26.57 -17.48
CA GLY A 169 -17.08 27.11 -16.21
C GLY A 169 -16.44 26.51 -14.93
N LEU A 170 -15.55 25.52 -15.03
CA LEU A 170 -14.76 25.05 -13.89
C LEU A 170 -13.44 25.84 -13.78
N GLU A 171 -13.03 26.13 -12.56
CA GLU A 171 -11.73 26.70 -12.26
C GLU A 171 -10.62 25.66 -12.49
N THR A 172 -9.64 25.99 -13.33
CA THR A 172 -8.53 25.07 -13.59
C THR A 172 -7.48 25.15 -12.48
N PHE A 173 -6.74 24.05 -12.26
CA PHE A 173 -5.67 23.99 -11.28
C PHE A 173 -4.60 25.06 -11.55
N ASP A 174 -4.21 25.25 -12.81
CA ASP A 174 -3.21 26.25 -13.18
C ASP A 174 -3.68 27.68 -12.85
N THR A 175 -4.95 28.02 -13.18
CA THR A 175 -5.52 29.31 -12.81
C THR A 175 -5.64 29.50 -11.30
N PHE A 176 -5.97 28.42 -10.58
CA PHE A 176 -6.10 28.45 -9.11
C PHE A 176 -4.79 28.80 -8.40
N ILE A 177 -3.65 28.33 -8.91
CA ILE A 177 -2.33 28.57 -8.34
C ILE A 177 -1.59 29.76 -8.97
N GLU A 178 -2.15 30.33 -10.05
CA GLU A 178 -1.51 31.43 -10.79
C GLU A 178 -1.21 32.62 -9.88
N SER A 179 -0.02 33.17 -10.03
CA SER A 179 0.47 34.36 -9.28
C SER A 179 0.52 34.18 -7.74
N LYS A 180 0.43 32.95 -7.22
CA LYS A 180 0.61 32.70 -5.79
C LYS A 180 2.10 32.64 -5.42
N ALA A 181 2.40 32.93 -4.15
CA ALA A 181 3.77 32.87 -3.65
C ALA A 181 4.33 31.44 -3.71
N GLU A 182 5.58 31.31 -4.15
CA GLU A 182 6.31 30.05 -4.31
C GLU A 182 6.97 29.53 -3.02
N SER A 183 6.68 30.16 -1.89
CA SER A 183 7.12 29.74 -0.55
C SER A 183 5.91 29.49 0.34
N PHE A 184 6.02 28.49 1.21
CA PHE A 184 4.98 28.23 2.20
C PHE A 184 4.83 29.39 3.17
N SER A 185 3.59 29.76 3.49
CA SER A 185 3.31 30.66 4.61
C SER A 185 3.59 29.93 5.93
N GLU A 186 4.02 30.66 6.95
CA GLU A 186 4.18 30.10 8.30
C GLU A 186 2.90 29.42 8.76
N SER A 187 3.05 28.21 9.29
CA SER A 187 1.97 27.40 9.88
C SER A 187 2.45 26.79 11.19
N SER A 188 1.63 26.87 12.23
CA SER A 188 1.92 26.20 13.50
C SER A 188 1.35 24.79 13.44
N LEU A 189 2.19 23.81 13.09
CA LEU A 189 1.84 22.41 13.01
C LEU A 189 2.38 21.63 14.21
N ASP A 190 1.59 20.68 14.68
CA ASP A 190 1.97 19.72 15.70
C ASP A 190 2.02 18.31 15.11
N THR A 191 2.85 17.46 15.68
CA THR A 191 3.00 16.05 15.26
C THR A 191 1.68 15.25 15.35
N ASN A 192 0.77 15.70 16.23
CA ASN A 192 -0.54 15.10 16.45
C ASN A 192 -1.66 15.73 15.60
N ASP A 193 -1.36 16.73 14.80
CA ASP A 193 -2.35 17.29 13.89
C ASP A 193 -2.79 16.24 12.87
N ASN A 194 -4.09 16.20 12.59
CA ASN A 194 -4.64 15.32 11.56
C ASN A 194 -4.08 15.71 10.19
N ALA A 195 -3.56 14.74 9.46
CA ALA A 195 -2.91 14.97 8.16
C ALA A 195 -3.71 14.38 6.99
N THR A 196 -4.22 13.15 7.13
CA THR A 196 -4.89 12.45 6.03
C THR A 196 -6.12 11.67 6.48
N ILE A 197 -7.06 11.49 5.54
CA ILE A 197 -8.15 10.51 5.62
C ILE A 197 -8.07 9.65 4.35
N PHE A 198 -7.71 8.37 4.51
CA PHE A 198 -7.77 7.37 3.44
C PHE A 198 -9.05 6.55 3.58
N TYR A 199 -9.76 6.32 2.49
CA TYR A 199 -10.95 5.48 2.52
C TYR A 199 -10.62 4.03 2.17
N THR A 200 -11.07 3.10 3.01
CA THR A 200 -10.97 1.65 2.78
C THR A 200 -12.32 1.09 2.35
N SER A 201 -12.31 0.05 1.51
CA SER A 201 -13.52 -0.72 1.19
C SER A 201 -13.96 -1.48 2.44
N GLY A 202 -14.91 -0.93 3.18
CA GLY A 202 -15.51 -1.59 4.35
C GLY A 202 -16.31 -2.83 3.94
N SER A 203 -16.27 -3.86 4.78
CA SER A 203 -17.08 -5.08 4.61
C SER A 203 -18.58 -4.87 4.91
N THR A 204 -18.94 -3.71 5.47
CA THR A 204 -20.30 -3.38 5.95
C THR A 204 -21.07 -2.45 5.01
N GLY A 205 -20.63 -2.28 3.76
CA GLY A 205 -21.34 -1.52 2.73
C GLY A 205 -20.65 -0.21 2.35
N PHE A 206 -20.49 0.74 3.27
CA PHE A 206 -19.83 2.02 2.96
C PHE A 206 -18.35 2.03 3.36
N PRO A 207 -17.48 2.71 2.57
CA PRO A 207 -16.07 2.85 2.91
C PRO A 207 -15.87 3.59 4.24
N LYS A 208 -14.88 3.14 5.04
CA LYS A 208 -14.48 3.80 6.28
C LYS A 208 -13.29 4.73 6.03
N GLY A 209 -13.36 5.96 6.52
CA GLY A 209 -12.25 6.92 6.45
C GLY A 209 -11.23 6.66 7.55
N VAL A 210 -10.03 6.26 7.21
CA VAL A 210 -8.92 6.03 8.15
C VAL A 210 -8.20 7.35 8.40
N LEU A 211 -8.28 7.85 9.64
CA LEU A 211 -7.67 9.12 10.04
C LEU A 211 -6.23 8.90 10.55
N SER A 212 -5.27 9.61 9.95
CA SER A 212 -3.87 9.59 10.37
C SER A 212 -3.34 10.98 10.64
N THR A 213 -2.47 11.10 11.66
CA THR A 213 -1.71 12.31 11.99
C THR A 213 -0.39 12.34 11.23
N HIS A 214 0.33 13.47 11.31
CA HIS A 214 1.71 13.57 10.83
C HIS A 214 2.59 12.49 11.46
N ARG A 215 2.46 12.24 12.78
CA ARG A 215 3.20 11.20 13.50
C ARG A 215 3.02 9.82 12.89
N ASN A 216 1.77 9.40 12.66
CA ASN A 216 1.48 8.06 12.19
C ASN A 216 2.17 7.78 10.84
N ILE A 217 2.13 8.76 9.94
CA ILE A 217 2.75 8.66 8.62
C ILE A 217 4.28 8.63 8.73
N LEU A 218 4.86 9.56 9.50
CA LEU A 218 6.31 9.66 9.66
C LEU A 218 6.90 8.43 10.36
N ALA A 219 6.21 7.86 11.35
CA ALA A 219 6.61 6.61 11.99
C ALA A 219 6.79 5.47 10.98
N THR A 220 5.87 5.33 10.01
CA THR A 220 5.99 4.37 8.91
C THR A 220 7.23 4.64 8.05
N LEU A 221 7.41 5.88 7.60
CA LEU A 221 8.47 6.23 6.66
C LEU A 221 9.85 6.01 7.26
N PHE A 222 10.06 6.41 8.51
CA PHE A 222 11.34 6.22 9.19
C PHE A 222 11.58 4.78 9.62
N SER A 223 10.54 4.00 9.90
CA SER A 223 10.66 2.55 10.09
C SER A 223 11.18 1.85 8.83
N TRP A 224 10.63 2.16 7.66
CA TRP A 224 11.12 1.59 6.39
C TRP A 224 12.51 2.10 6.01
N ALA A 225 12.80 3.38 6.25
CA ALA A 225 14.13 3.95 6.04
C ALA A 225 15.17 3.22 6.90
N LEU A 226 14.87 2.99 8.19
CA LEU A 226 15.75 2.23 9.10
C LEU A 226 15.99 0.81 8.58
N VAL A 227 14.95 0.06 8.21
CA VAL A 227 15.12 -1.33 7.73
C VAL A 227 15.95 -1.38 6.45
N THR A 228 15.73 -0.44 5.53
CA THR A 228 16.52 -0.35 4.29
C THR A 228 17.99 -0.06 4.60
N THR A 229 18.27 0.85 5.52
CA THR A 229 19.61 1.19 5.98
C THR A 229 20.26 0.03 6.71
N LEU A 230 19.54 -0.58 7.67
CA LEU A 230 19.97 -1.73 8.45
C LEU A 230 20.40 -2.90 7.54
N LYS A 231 19.61 -3.21 6.52
CA LYS A 231 19.96 -4.25 5.53
C LYS A 231 21.29 -3.94 4.86
N LYS A 232 21.47 -2.72 4.34
CA LYS A 232 22.70 -2.31 3.66
C LYS A 232 23.93 -2.37 4.58
N GLU A 233 23.81 -1.90 5.81
CA GLU A 233 24.91 -1.92 6.79
C GLU A 233 25.29 -3.33 7.24
N VAL A 234 24.29 -4.22 7.42
CA VAL A 234 24.55 -5.63 7.74
C VAL A 234 25.27 -6.33 6.58
N GLU A 235 24.80 -6.13 5.34
CA GLU A 235 25.45 -6.72 4.14
C GLU A 235 26.88 -6.19 3.95
N ALA A 236 27.13 -4.90 4.17
CA ALA A 236 28.46 -4.30 4.12
C ALA A 236 29.39 -4.87 5.21
N ALA A 237 28.88 -5.03 6.42
CA ALA A 237 29.64 -5.60 7.53
C ALA A 237 29.97 -7.09 7.36
N GLU A 238 29.06 -7.88 6.74
CA GLU A 238 29.28 -9.29 6.42
C GLU A 238 30.30 -9.49 5.28
N SER A 239 30.33 -8.56 4.31
CA SER A 239 31.25 -8.62 3.16
C SER A 239 32.66 -8.08 3.44
N ASN A 240 32.95 -7.59 4.63
CA ASN A 240 34.16 -6.81 4.97
C ASN A 240 34.40 -5.60 4.04
N ALA A 241 33.43 -5.20 3.26
CA ALA A 241 33.42 -3.91 2.57
C ALA A 241 33.22 -2.83 3.64
N GLY A 242 34.13 -1.87 3.74
CA GLY A 242 34.11 -0.87 4.83
C GLY A 242 32.74 -0.23 4.99
N GLN A 243 32.46 0.30 6.20
CA GLN A 243 31.17 0.92 6.56
C GLN A 243 30.62 1.78 5.42
N VAL A 244 29.43 1.47 4.95
CA VAL A 244 28.66 2.37 4.10
C VAL A 244 28.15 3.48 5.00
N SER A 245 28.99 4.50 5.17
CA SER A 245 28.62 5.68 5.96
C SER A 245 27.34 6.26 5.36
N ILE A 246 26.30 6.44 6.18
CA ILE A 246 25.27 7.45 5.94
C ILE A 246 25.95 8.79 6.24
N SER A 247 27.07 9.04 5.58
CA SER A 247 27.78 10.29 5.72
C SER A 247 27.17 11.29 4.78
N ASP A 248 26.66 12.38 5.29
CA ASP A 248 26.73 13.78 4.85
C ASP A 248 26.80 14.09 3.32
N GLY A 249 26.64 13.12 2.45
CA GLY A 249 26.72 13.26 1.01
C GLY A 249 25.50 12.70 0.30
N ALA A 250 24.91 13.52 -0.57
CA ALA A 250 23.94 13.08 -1.56
C ALA A 250 24.44 11.80 -2.27
N PRO A 251 23.56 10.84 -2.57
CA PRO A 251 23.94 9.68 -3.38
C PRO A 251 24.60 10.16 -4.66
N VAL A 252 25.70 9.52 -5.05
CA VAL A 252 26.49 9.92 -6.23
C VAL A 252 25.66 9.82 -7.52
N ASN A 253 24.64 8.96 -7.53
CA ASN A 253 23.72 8.77 -8.65
C ASN A 253 22.30 8.71 -8.15
N GLN A 254 21.39 9.42 -8.80
CA GLN A 254 19.97 9.37 -8.53
C GLN A 254 19.39 8.02 -8.94
N SER A 255 18.70 7.33 -8.03
CA SER A 255 17.94 6.12 -8.35
C SER A 255 16.54 6.48 -8.86
N ALA A 256 15.93 5.59 -9.66
CA ALA A 256 14.59 5.77 -10.18
C ALA A 256 13.66 4.64 -9.71
N ILE A 257 12.39 5.00 -9.46
CA ILE A 257 11.32 4.04 -9.13
C ILE A 257 10.19 4.15 -10.13
N LEU A 258 9.63 3.01 -10.55
CA LEU A 258 8.38 2.97 -11.30
C LEU A 258 7.20 3.09 -10.33
N HIS A 259 6.42 4.14 -10.50
CA HIS A 259 5.21 4.39 -9.70
C HIS A 259 3.96 4.02 -10.48
N CYS A 260 3.40 2.85 -10.17
CA CYS A 260 2.25 2.25 -10.87
C CYS A 260 1.05 1.94 -9.95
N VAL A 261 1.19 2.17 -8.64
CA VAL A 261 0.10 1.98 -7.66
C VAL A 261 -0.66 3.30 -7.48
N PRO A 262 -2.00 3.27 -7.37
CA PRO A 262 -2.76 4.50 -7.15
C PRO A 262 -2.35 5.24 -5.88
N LEU A 263 -2.18 6.57 -5.98
CA LEU A 263 -1.77 7.44 -4.87
C LEU A 263 -2.82 7.57 -3.75
N PHE A 264 -4.10 7.23 -4.03
CA PHE A 264 -5.14 7.17 -3.01
C PHE A 264 -5.09 5.88 -2.13
N HIS A 265 -4.08 5.03 -2.33
CA HIS A 265 -3.74 3.94 -1.42
C HIS A 265 -2.43 4.23 -0.69
N VAL A 266 -2.35 3.81 0.58
CA VAL A 266 -1.13 3.97 1.38
C VAL A 266 0.11 3.34 0.75
N THR A 267 -0.02 2.25 -0.01
CA THR A 267 1.08 1.67 -0.78
C THR A 267 1.61 2.66 -1.81
N GLY A 268 0.74 3.29 -2.59
CA GLY A 268 1.14 4.29 -3.59
C GLY A 268 1.71 5.55 -2.95
N SER A 269 0.98 6.13 -1.98
CA SER A 269 1.38 7.39 -1.36
C SER A 269 2.59 7.24 -0.43
N HIS A 270 2.65 6.20 0.42
CA HIS A 270 3.71 6.08 1.41
C HIS A 270 4.95 5.41 0.83
N SER A 271 4.85 4.17 0.29
CA SER A 271 6.01 3.45 -0.20
C SER A 271 6.50 3.92 -1.58
N GLY A 272 5.60 4.45 -2.41
CA GLY A 272 5.97 5.05 -3.70
C GLY A 272 6.42 6.49 -3.55
N PHE A 273 5.49 7.40 -3.25
CA PHE A 273 5.74 8.84 -3.26
C PHE A 273 6.59 9.30 -2.07
N LEU A 274 6.13 9.13 -0.82
CA LEU A 274 6.82 9.71 0.34
C LEU A 274 8.22 9.09 0.54
N MET A 275 8.39 7.79 0.36
CA MET A 275 9.72 7.16 0.43
C MET A 275 10.68 7.66 -0.67
N SER A 276 10.17 8.13 -1.81
CA SER A 276 11.02 8.73 -2.85
C SER A 276 11.66 10.02 -2.39
N ILE A 277 11.00 10.80 -1.51
CA ILE A 277 11.55 12.04 -0.94
C ILE A 277 12.76 11.74 -0.06
N ILE A 278 12.65 10.77 0.88
CA ILE A 278 13.77 10.38 1.75
C ILE A 278 14.98 9.93 0.94
N ALA A 279 14.73 9.15 -0.12
CA ALA A 279 15.77 8.52 -0.90
C ALA A 279 16.30 9.39 -2.07
N GLY A 280 15.77 10.60 -2.29
CA GLY A 280 16.10 11.44 -3.45
C GLY A 280 15.82 10.77 -4.79
N ARG A 281 14.79 9.91 -4.87
CA ARG A 281 14.48 9.10 -6.06
C ARG A 281 13.76 9.91 -7.13
N LYS A 282 14.06 9.59 -8.39
CA LYS A 282 13.24 9.96 -9.53
C LYS A 282 12.03 9.03 -9.59
N MET A 283 10.83 9.57 -9.56
CA MET A 283 9.58 8.82 -9.61
C MET A 283 8.98 8.91 -11.02
N VAL A 284 9.02 7.79 -11.75
CA VAL A 284 8.43 7.65 -13.08
C VAL A 284 7.01 7.14 -12.93
N MET A 285 6.02 7.97 -13.27
CA MET A 285 4.60 7.72 -12.96
C MET A 285 3.85 7.13 -14.14
N MET A 286 3.04 6.11 -13.86
CA MET A 286 2.04 5.56 -14.79
C MET A 286 0.63 5.89 -14.29
N THR A 287 -0.23 6.35 -15.21
CA THR A 287 -1.66 6.58 -14.91
C THR A 287 -2.44 5.27 -14.80
N LYS A 288 -2.10 4.30 -15.64
CA LYS A 288 -2.70 2.97 -15.71
C LYS A 288 -1.59 1.94 -15.87
N TRP A 289 -1.73 0.80 -15.19
CA TRP A 289 -0.81 -0.31 -15.37
C TRP A 289 -0.89 -0.89 -16.78
N ASP A 290 0.26 -1.04 -17.40
CA ASP A 290 0.49 -1.73 -18.67
C ASP A 290 1.90 -2.33 -18.62
N PRO A 291 2.05 -3.66 -18.64
CA PRO A 291 3.36 -4.30 -18.46
C PRO A 291 4.34 -4.01 -19.61
N GLY A 292 3.86 -3.87 -20.86
CA GLY A 292 4.72 -3.53 -22.00
C GLY A 292 5.27 -2.11 -21.88
N ALA A 293 4.42 -1.13 -21.56
CA ALA A 293 4.85 0.24 -21.29
C ALA A 293 5.77 0.32 -20.07
N ALA A 294 5.54 -0.51 -19.03
CA ALA A 294 6.41 -0.57 -17.85
C ALA A 294 7.81 -1.08 -18.20
N LEU A 295 7.93 -2.12 -19.03
CA LEU A 295 9.22 -2.64 -19.51
C LEU A 295 9.99 -1.57 -20.30
N GLN A 296 9.31 -0.83 -21.17
CA GLN A 296 9.90 0.28 -21.92
C GLN A 296 10.42 1.38 -20.99
N LEU A 297 9.61 1.80 -20.01
CA LEU A 297 10.01 2.82 -19.03
C LEU A 297 11.19 2.35 -18.16
N ILE A 298 11.24 1.07 -17.77
CA ILE A 298 12.37 0.52 -17.00
C ILE A 298 13.67 0.71 -17.77
N GLN A 299 13.69 0.39 -19.06
CA GLN A 299 14.83 0.57 -19.92
C GLN A 299 15.18 2.06 -20.12
N ASP A 300 14.22 2.89 -20.52
CA ASP A 300 14.45 4.27 -20.94
C ASP A 300 14.86 5.18 -19.77
N GLU A 301 14.19 5.02 -18.63
CA GLU A 301 14.40 5.84 -17.43
C GLU A 301 15.39 5.22 -16.43
N LYS A 302 15.98 4.07 -16.78
CA LYS A 302 16.95 3.34 -15.93
C LYS A 302 16.38 3.05 -14.55
N ILE A 303 15.15 2.53 -14.50
CA ILE A 303 14.44 2.27 -13.25
C ILE A 303 15.13 1.16 -12.46
N GLY A 304 15.44 1.44 -11.21
CA GLY A 304 16.09 0.52 -10.27
C GLY A 304 15.13 -0.22 -9.35
N ALA A 305 13.93 0.32 -9.16
CA ALA A 305 12.96 -0.22 -8.21
C ALA A 305 11.54 -0.20 -8.77
N ILE A 306 10.76 -1.20 -8.41
CA ILE A 306 9.30 -1.22 -8.55
C ILE A 306 8.68 -1.63 -7.22
N THR A 307 7.68 -0.87 -6.78
CA THR A 307 6.85 -1.23 -5.63
C THR A 307 5.40 -1.30 -6.07
N GLY A 308 4.78 -2.45 -5.88
CA GLY A 308 3.43 -2.65 -6.36
C GLY A 308 2.73 -3.86 -5.74
N VAL A 309 1.62 -4.28 -6.35
CA VAL A 309 0.99 -5.55 -5.98
C VAL A 309 1.74 -6.71 -6.67
N PRO A 310 1.74 -7.92 -6.06
CA PRO A 310 2.47 -9.07 -6.60
C PRO A 310 2.17 -9.40 -8.07
N THR A 311 0.95 -9.15 -8.53
CA THR A 311 0.55 -9.36 -9.93
C THR A 311 1.34 -8.49 -10.90
N GLN A 312 1.68 -7.25 -10.56
CA GLN A 312 2.45 -6.36 -11.44
C GLN A 312 3.86 -6.90 -11.70
N THR A 313 4.55 -7.41 -10.68
CA THR A 313 5.86 -8.04 -10.87
C THR A 313 5.75 -9.36 -11.64
N TRP A 314 4.64 -10.07 -11.50
CA TRP A 314 4.34 -11.28 -12.26
C TRP A 314 4.09 -10.99 -13.73
N ASP A 315 3.31 -9.95 -14.04
CA ASP A 315 3.04 -9.50 -15.41
C ASP A 315 4.32 -9.12 -16.15
N LEU A 316 5.26 -8.43 -15.47
CA LEU A 316 6.58 -8.14 -16.04
C LEU A 316 7.37 -9.41 -16.34
N LEU A 317 7.37 -10.38 -15.41
CA LEU A 317 8.09 -11.63 -15.56
C LEU A 317 7.59 -12.46 -16.74
N THR A 318 6.27 -12.49 -16.92
CA THR A 318 5.60 -13.34 -17.91
C THR A 318 5.31 -12.65 -19.25
N HIS A 319 5.65 -11.37 -19.39
CA HIS A 319 5.45 -10.64 -20.63
C HIS A 319 6.23 -11.26 -21.80
N PRO A 320 5.59 -11.54 -22.95
CA PRO A 320 6.21 -12.24 -24.07
C PRO A 320 7.43 -11.53 -24.65
N ASP A 321 7.45 -10.19 -24.64
CA ASP A 321 8.53 -9.38 -25.18
C ASP A 321 9.58 -8.97 -24.14
N ARG A 322 9.49 -9.47 -22.91
CA ARG A 322 10.35 -9.07 -21.78
C ARG A 322 11.85 -9.07 -22.15
N ASP A 323 12.29 -10.11 -22.84
CA ASP A 323 13.71 -10.32 -23.16
C ASP A 323 14.23 -9.37 -24.26
N GLN A 324 13.36 -8.53 -24.84
CA GLN A 324 13.72 -7.47 -25.79
C GLN A 324 14.18 -6.19 -25.10
N TYR A 325 13.97 -6.05 -23.79
CA TYR A 325 14.28 -4.86 -23.01
C TYR A 325 15.51 -5.03 -22.11
N ASP A 326 16.29 -3.96 -21.94
CA ASP A 326 17.37 -3.89 -20.96
C ASP A 326 16.80 -3.62 -19.55
N LEU A 327 16.70 -4.66 -18.75
CA LEU A 327 16.22 -4.61 -17.37
C LEU A 327 17.35 -4.68 -16.33
N SER A 328 18.61 -4.48 -16.75
CA SER A 328 19.80 -4.64 -15.90
C SER A 328 19.87 -3.66 -14.72
N THR A 329 19.17 -2.53 -14.84
CA THR A 329 19.08 -1.52 -13.76
C THR A 329 18.12 -1.91 -12.64
N LEU A 330 17.15 -2.82 -12.90
CA LEU A 330 16.12 -3.21 -11.95
C LEU A 330 16.69 -4.10 -10.84
N LYS A 331 16.78 -3.58 -9.62
CA LYS A 331 17.38 -4.24 -8.45
C LYS A 331 16.37 -4.58 -7.35
N GLU A 332 15.26 -3.83 -7.24
CA GLU A 332 14.26 -3.98 -6.19
C GLU A 332 12.91 -4.35 -6.80
N LEU A 333 12.36 -5.51 -6.42
CA LEU A 333 11.03 -6.00 -6.81
C LEU A 333 10.15 -6.14 -5.56
N SER A 334 9.67 -5.01 -5.06
CA SER A 334 8.89 -4.97 -3.82
C SER A 334 7.40 -5.21 -4.09
N GLY A 335 6.79 -6.04 -3.24
CA GLY A 335 5.37 -6.32 -3.26
C GLY A 335 4.70 -5.95 -1.94
N GLY A 336 3.41 -5.66 -1.99
CA GLY A 336 2.60 -5.41 -0.82
C GLY A 336 1.11 -5.34 -1.14
N GLY A 337 0.29 -5.30 -0.10
CA GLY A 337 -1.14 -5.12 -0.24
C GLY A 337 -1.92 -6.36 -0.73
N ALA A 338 -1.26 -7.42 -1.19
CA ALA A 338 -1.86 -8.69 -1.56
C ALA A 338 -0.87 -9.84 -1.27
N PRO A 339 -1.33 -11.07 -1.03
CA PRO A 339 -0.44 -12.22 -0.89
C PRO A 339 0.28 -12.51 -2.21
N ARG A 340 1.52 -13.01 -2.11
CA ARG A 340 2.28 -13.52 -3.24
C ARG A 340 2.43 -15.03 -3.09
N PRO A 341 2.04 -15.84 -4.11
CA PRO A 341 2.29 -17.27 -4.07
C PRO A 341 3.77 -17.57 -3.86
N PRO A 342 4.14 -18.49 -2.95
CA PRO A 342 5.54 -18.81 -2.65
C PRO A 342 6.39 -19.18 -3.89
N GLU A 343 5.78 -19.87 -4.84
CA GLU A 343 6.43 -20.29 -6.09
C GLU A 343 6.85 -19.08 -6.96
N HIS A 344 6.12 -17.96 -6.87
CA HIS A 344 6.45 -16.75 -7.61
C HIS A 344 7.76 -16.11 -7.13
N VAL A 345 8.11 -16.24 -5.84
CA VAL A 345 9.33 -15.64 -5.26
C VAL A 345 10.58 -16.19 -5.95
N LYS A 346 10.67 -17.53 -6.06
CA LYS A 346 11.78 -18.18 -6.76
C LYS A 346 11.81 -17.81 -8.25
N LYS A 347 10.65 -17.88 -8.93
CA LYS A 347 10.56 -17.54 -10.36
C LYS A 347 10.96 -16.09 -10.64
N LEU A 348 10.59 -15.14 -9.76
CA LEU A 348 11.04 -13.76 -9.86
C LEU A 348 12.57 -13.65 -9.72
N LYS A 349 13.16 -14.33 -8.73
CA LYS A 349 14.63 -14.34 -8.56
C LYS A 349 15.36 -14.96 -9.74
N ASP A 350 14.86 -16.06 -10.29
CA ASP A 350 15.44 -16.73 -11.45
C ASP A 350 15.30 -15.87 -12.72
N GLY A 351 14.17 -15.17 -12.89
CA GLY A 351 13.88 -14.32 -14.04
C GLY A 351 14.54 -12.96 -14.01
N PHE A 352 14.75 -12.39 -12.81
CA PHE A 352 15.44 -11.12 -12.59
C PHE A 352 16.65 -11.37 -11.67
N LYS A 353 17.70 -11.97 -12.24
CA LYS A 353 18.86 -12.49 -11.48
C LYS A 353 19.52 -11.47 -10.56
N ASP A 354 19.57 -10.21 -11.01
CA ASP A 354 20.21 -9.11 -10.30
C ASP A 354 19.26 -8.37 -9.34
N SER A 355 17.99 -8.78 -9.30
CA SER A 355 16.97 -8.16 -8.47
C SER A 355 16.68 -8.98 -7.21
N GLU A 356 16.20 -8.30 -6.18
CA GLU A 356 15.77 -8.92 -4.94
C GLU A 356 14.26 -8.74 -4.76
N PRO A 357 13.50 -9.85 -4.77
CA PRO A 357 12.11 -9.81 -4.40
C PRO A 357 11.95 -9.52 -2.91
N SER A 358 10.93 -8.75 -2.56
CA SER A 358 10.54 -8.48 -1.19
C SER A 358 9.02 -8.39 -1.07
N ILE A 359 8.52 -8.49 0.17
CA ILE A 359 7.11 -8.28 0.46
C ILE A 359 6.94 -7.56 1.79
N GLY A 360 5.99 -6.62 1.83
CA GLY A 360 5.54 -5.97 3.05
C GLY A 360 4.08 -6.30 3.36
N TYR A 361 3.77 -6.45 4.63
CA TYR A 361 2.41 -6.56 5.13
C TYR A 361 2.08 -5.40 6.05
N GLY A 362 0.92 -4.85 5.86
CA GLY A 362 0.32 -3.77 6.64
C GLY A 362 -1.01 -3.37 6.01
N LEU A 363 -1.75 -2.55 6.71
CA LEU A 363 -3.09 -2.10 6.33
C LEU A 363 -3.12 -0.57 6.20
N THR A 364 -4.18 -0.03 5.64
CA THR A 364 -4.38 1.43 5.64
C THR A 364 -4.40 1.96 7.07
N GLU A 365 -4.99 1.21 7.99
CA GLU A 365 -5.11 1.50 9.41
C GLU A 365 -3.77 1.50 10.16
N THR A 366 -2.72 0.91 9.59
CA THR A 366 -1.34 0.94 10.13
C THR A 366 -0.39 1.76 9.26
N ASN A 367 -0.93 2.63 8.39
CA ASN A 367 -0.17 3.38 7.38
C ASN A 367 0.78 2.47 6.56
N ALA A 368 0.33 1.23 6.28
CA ALA A 368 1.02 0.18 5.54
C ALA A 368 2.25 -0.44 6.25
N VAL A 369 2.50 -0.13 7.53
CA VAL A 369 3.56 -0.79 8.29
C VAL A 369 3.01 -1.92 9.15
N GLY A 370 3.74 -3.00 9.23
CA GLY A 370 3.51 -4.18 10.06
C GLY A 370 4.74 -5.07 9.98
N THR A 371 4.88 -5.82 8.90
CA THR A 371 6.03 -6.70 8.69
C THR A 371 6.70 -6.47 7.35
N LEU A 372 7.98 -6.86 7.25
CA LEU A 372 8.75 -6.89 6.00
C LEU A 372 9.53 -8.19 5.87
N ASN A 373 9.52 -8.78 4.68
CA ASN A 373 10.35 -9.92 4.29
C ASN A 373 11.25 -9.54 3.12
N LEU A 374 12.54 -9.52 3.34
CA LEU A 374 13.52 -8.93 2.42
C LEU A 374 14.64 -9.92 2.09
N GLY A 375 15.17 -9.82 0.87
CA GLY A 375 16.40 -10.45 0.46
C GLY A 375 16.43 -11.97 0.68
N LYS A 376 17.48 -12.46 1.37
CA LYS A 376 17.68 -13.90 1.62
C LYS A 376 16.57 -14.51 2.47
N ASP A 377 16.07 -13.79 3.46
CA ASP A 377 14.98 -14.28 4.33
C ASP A 377 13.72 -14.58 3.53
N TYR A 378 13.41 -13.75 2.53
CA TYR A 378 12.24 -14.00 1.68
C TYR A 378 12.41 -15.19 0.75
N LEU A 379 13.64 -15.49 0.31
CA LEU A 379 13.93 -16.70 -0.47
C LEU A 379 13.85 -17.97 0.40
N ILE A 380 14.18 -17.89 1.69
CA ILE A 380 14.12 -19.00 2.64
C ILE A 380 12.67 -19.21 3.14
N HIS A 381 11.94 -18.13 3.40
CA HIS A 381 10.57 -18.15 3.91
C HIS A 381 9.59 -17.47 2.95
N PRO A 382 9.40 -18.01 1.72
CA PRO A 382 8.61 -17.35 0.66
C PRO A 382 7.11 -17.24 0.97
N GLY A 383 6.59 -18.04 1.90
CA GLY A 383 5.21 -17.98 2.37
C GLY A 383 4.98 -16.99 3.51
N SER A 384 6.05 -16.41 4.07
CA SER A 384 5.95 -15.45 5.17
C SER A 384 5.87 -14.02 4.66
N CYS A 385 5.09 -13.18 5.34
CA CYS A 385 5.10 -11.73 5.14
C CYS A 385 6.23 -11.02 5.92
N GLY A 386 7.09 -11.76 6.61
CA GLY A 386 8.30 -11.28 7.25
C GLY A 386 8.21 -11.09 8.75
N ARG A 387 9.12 -10.30 9.29
CA ARG A 387 9.21 -9.96 10.71
C ARG A 387 8.64 -8.57 10.98
N ALA A 388 8.21 -8.31 12.21
CA ALA A 388 7.82 -6.98 12.65
C ALA A 388 8.90 -5.94 12.30
N VAL A 389 8.49 -4.77 11.83
CA VAL A 389 9.40 -3.69 11.43
C VAL A 389 9.95 -2.98 12.67
N PRO A 390 11.26 -3.15 12.98
CA PRO A 390 11.84 -2.55 14.19
C PRO A 390 12.01 -1.02 14.06
N PRO A 391 12.27 -0.29 15.16
CA PRO A 391 12.16 -0.73 16.55
C PRO A 391 10.79 -0.42 17.15
N VAL A 392 9.92 0.29 16.41
CA VAL A 392 8.70 0.92 16.95
C VAL A 392 7.42 0.15 16.65
N THR A 393 7.51 -0.99 15.97
CA THR A 393 6.36 -1.83 15.62
C THR A 393 6.46 -3.19 16.29
N ASP A 394 5.41 -3.59 16.97
CA ASP A 394 5.21 -4.93 17.51
C ASP A 394 4.07 -5.63 16.76
N VAL A 395 4.26 -6.93 16.55
CA VAL A 395 3.25 -7.81 15.97
C VAL A 395 3.10 -9.03 16.88
N ALA A 396 1.86 -9.39 17.19
CA ALA A 396 1.53 -10.53 18.01
C ALA A 396 0.30 -11.26 17.47
N ILE A 397 0.01 -12.42 18.04
CA ILE A 397 -1.17 -13.22 17.73
C ILE A 397 -2.06 -13.26 18.97
N ILE A 398 -3.37 -13.14 18.79
CA ILE A 398 -4.35 -13.20 19.87
C ILE A 398 -5.49 -14.17 19.55
N ASP A 399 -6.16 -14.63 20.61
CA ASP A 399 -7.47 -15.28 20.50
C ASP A 399 -8.63 -14.26 20.45
N GLU A 400 -9.85 -14.73 20.35
CA GLU A 400 -11.09 -13.90 20.33
C GLU A 400 -11.28 -13.05 21.58
N ASN A 401 -10.67 -13.43 22.70
CA ASN A 401 -10.76 -12.74 24.00
C ASN A 401 -9.59 -11.78 24.28
N TRP A 402 -8.78 -11.44 23.27
CA TRP A 402 -7.57 -10.63 23.39
C TRP A 402 -6.44 -11.27 24.22
N ASN A 403 -6.45 -12.59 24.46
CA ASN A 403 -5.31 -13.25 25.09
C ASN A 403 -4.22 -13.48 24.04
N PHE A 404 -2.98 -13.11 24.40
CA PHE A 404 -1.82 -13.35 23.54
C PHE A 404 -1.51 -14.84 23.43
N ILE A 405 -1.19 -15.29 22.22
CA ILE A 405 -0.82 -16.66 21.90
C ILE A 405 0.68 -16.69 21.60
N ASP A 406 1.46 -17.23 22.52
CA ASP A 406 2.94 -17.34 22.40
C ASP A 406 3.38 -18.69 21.82
N GLU A 407 2.47 -19.65 21.66
CA GLU A 407 2.77 -20.95 21.09
C GLU A 407 3.12 -20.83 19.60
N SER A 408 4.31 -21.36 19.23
CA SER A 408 4.76 -21.34 17.84
C SER A 408 3.76 -22.06 16.93
N LYS A 409 3.42 -21.41 15.79
CA LYS A 409 2.46 -21.89 14.78
C LYS A 409 1.01 -22.00 15.24
N ALA A 410 0.69 -21.57 16.46
CA ALA A 410 -0.71 -21.45 16.85
C ALA A 410 -1.36 -20.29 16.10
N VAL A 411 -2.51 -20.58 15.47
CA VAL A 411 -3.24 -19.63 14.63
C VAL A 411 -4.17 -18.79 15.50
N GLY A 412 -4.13 -17.48 15.27
CA GLY A 412 -5.05 -16.51 15.86
C GLY A 412 -5.08 -15.22 15.03
N GLU A 413 -5.73 -14.18 15.53
CA GLU A 413 -5.79 -12.90 14.85
C GLU A 413 -4.47 -12.13 15.03
N ILE A 414 -3.94 -11.60 13.92
CA ILE A 414 -2.73 -10.76 13.93
C ILE A 414 -3.10 -9.40 14.51
N VAL A 415 -2.36 -8.96 15.52
CA VAL A 415 -2.48 -7.61 16.08
C VAL A 415 -1.17 -6.84 15.96
N ILE A 416 -1.29 -5.52 15.75
CA ILE A 416 -0.15 -4.63 15.50
C ILE A 416 -0.20 -3.47 16.51
N LYS A 417 0.92 -3.22 17.19
CA LYS A 417 1.10 -2.03 18.03
C LYS A 417 2.23 -1.20 17.47
N SER A 418 1.91 0.02 17.06
CA SER A 418 2.88 0.94 16.44
C SER A 418 2.39 2.39 16.56
N PRO A 419 3.27 3.38 16.68
CA PRO A 419 2.91 4.79 16.52
C PRO A 419 2.41 5.11 15.10
N ALA A 420 2.61 4.20 14.15
CA ALA A 420 2.07 4.31 12.80
C ALA A 420 0.58 3.94 12.71
N ASN A 421 -0.01 3.31 13.74
CA ASN A 421 -1.44 2.99 13.75
C ASN A 421 -2.28 4.27 13.64
N MET A 422 -3.38 4.18 12.92
CA MET A 422 -4.34 5.29 12.75
C MET A 422 -4.83 5.85 14.09
N VAL A 423 -5.34 7.07 14.07
CA VAL A 423 -6.09 7.64 15.20
C VAL A 423 -7.40 6.88 15.43
N GLY A 424 -8.06 6.50 14.34
CA GLY A 424 -9.33 5.80 14.31
C GLY A 424 -10.04 6.00 13.00
N TYR A 425 -11.26 5.49 12.92
CA TYR A 425 -12.14 5.72 11.77
C TYR A 425 -12.86 7.07 11.92
N TRP A 426 -12.74 7.89 10.88
CA TRP A 426 -13.33 9.22 10.85
C TRP A 426 -14.84 9.18 11.14
N LYS A 427 -15.27 9.89 12.19
CA LYS A 427 -16.66 9.93 12.67
C LYS A 427 -17.30 8.56 12.96
N ASN A 428 -16.50 7.57 13.30
CA ASN A 428 -16.99 6.23 13.62
C ASN A 428 -16.23 5.64 14.81
N GLN A 429 -16.59 6.12 16.01
CA GLN A 429 -15.95 5.70 17.26
C GLN A 429 -16.23 4.22 17.55
N GLU A 430 -17.46 3.75 17.31
CA GLU A 430 -17.84 2.35 17.52
C GLU A 430 -16.92 1.39 16.76
N ALA A 431 -16.73 1.63 15.45
CA ALA A 431 -15.83 0.82 14.66
C ALA A 431 -14.36 0.97 15.08
N THR A 432 -13.98 2.09 15.69
CA THR A 432 -12.64 2.29 16.24
C THR A 432 -12.43 1.45 17.49
N ASP A 433 -13.40 1.46 18.39
CA ASP A 433 -13.37 0.72 19.66
C ASP A 433 -13.40 -0.81 19.43
N GLU A 434 -14.00 -1.28 18.33
CA GLU A 434 -13.99 -2.70 17.94
C GLU A 434 -12.58 -3.22 17.59
N VAL A 435 -11.71 -2.37 17.07
CA VAL A 435 -10.41 -2.79 16.53
C VAL A 435 -9.22 -2.42 17.40
N PHE A 436 -9.38 -1.61 18.44
CA PHE A 436 -8.32 -1.26 19.39
C PHE A 436 -8.61 -1.78 20.79
N ASN A 437 -7.59 -2.24 21.48
CA ASN A 437 -7.65 -2.44 22.92
C ASN A 437 -7.07 -1.24 23.70
N SER A 438 -7.18 -1.27 25.03
CA SER A 438 -6.68 -0.21 25.93
C SER A 438 -5.17 0.02 25.86
N ASP A 439 -4.40 -0.96 25.39
CA ASP A 439 -2.93 -0.92 25.33
C ASP A 439 -2.42 -0.44 23.97
N GLY A 440 -3.32 -0.13 23.02
CA GLY A 440 -2.99 0.37 21.69
C GLY A 440 -2.68 -0.70 20.65
N TRP A 441 -3.02 -1.96 20.91
CA TRP A 441 -2.99 -3.01 19.92
C TRP A 441 -4.18 -2.89 18.98
N PHE A 442 -3.90 -2.96 17.68
CA PHE A 442 -4.87 -2.89 16.60
C PHE A 442 -5.12 -4.27 16.02
N LYS A 443 -6.38 -4.70 15.94
CA LYS A 443 -6.84 -5.92 15.25
C LYS A 443 -6.79 -5.75 13.74
N SER A 444 -6.03 -6.59 13.06
CA SER A 444 -5.88 -6.51 11.61
C SER A 444 -7.07 -7.07 10.82
N GLY A 445 -7.83 -7.96 11.41
CA GLY A 445 -8.84 -8.78 10.72
C GLY A 445 -8.22 -9.88 9.86
N ASP A 446 -6.92 -10.13 9.98
CA ASP A 446 -6.20 -11.20 9.30
C ASP A 446 -5.79 -12.27 10.33
N LEU A 447 -6.00 -13.54 10.00
CA LEU A 447 -5.54 -14.70 10.78
C LEU A 447 -4.12 -15.08 10.37
N GLY A 448 -3.32 -15.46 11.34
CA GLY A 448 -1.95 -15.87 11.08
C GLY A 448 -1.31 -16.57 12.28
N TYR A 449 -0.05 -16.89 12.11
CA TYR A 449 0.80 -17.43 13.17
C TYR A 449 2.22 -16.86 13.07
N ILE A 450 2.99 -17.02 14.15
CA ILE A 450 4.41 -16.65 14.19
C ILE A 450 5.23 -17.93 14.34
N ASP A 451 6.27 -18.07 13.51
CA ASP A 451 7.26 -19.15 13.59
C ASP A 451 8.67 -18.55 13.45
N ASP A 452 9.54 -18.78 14.43
CA ASP A 452 10.88 -18.16 14.50
C ASP A 452 10.89 -16.64 14.25
N GLY A 453 9.84 -15.93 14.74
CA GLY A 453 9.66 -14.49 14.57
C GLY A 453 9.17 -14.06 13.18
N PHE A 454 8.98 -14.98 12.23
CA PHE A 454 8.34 -14.72 10.95
C PHE A 454 6.83 -14.86 11.07
N VAL A 455 6.10 -13.89 10.52
CA VAL A 455 4.64 -13.87 10.47
C VAL A 455 4.16 -14.55 9.19
N PHE A 456 3.22 -15.45 9.33
CA PHE A 456 2.55 -16.16 8.22
C PHE A 456 1.07 -15.84 8.26
N ILE A 457 0.55 -15.27 7.18
CA ILE A 457 -0.88 -15.00 7.05
C ILE A 457 -1.55 -16.27 6.56
N VAL A 458 -2.58 -16.70 7.28
CA VAL A 458 -3.39 -17.88 6.92
C VAL A 458 -4.56 -17.48 6.04
N ASP A 459 -5.36 -16.51 6.49
CA ASP A 459 -6.47 -15.92 5.72
C ASP A 459 -7.00 -14.65 6.40
N ARG A 460 -8.04 -14.07 5.83
CA ARG A 460 -8.84 -13.06 6.51
C ARG A 460 -9.92 -13.71 7.36
N VAL A 461 -10.17 -13.15 8.54
CA VAL A 461 -11.27 -13.61 9.41
C VAL A 461 -12.61 -13.71 8.65
N LYS A 462 -12.84 -12.81 7.69
CA LYS A 462 -14.09 -12.73 6.89
C LYS A 462 -14.08 -13.54 5.61
N ASP A 463 -12.92 -13.97 5.13
CA ASP A 463 -12.77 -14.74 3.89
C ASP A 463 -12.56 -16.23 4.17
N LEU A 464 -12.38 -16.58 5.45
CA LEU A 464 -12.32 -17.97 5.89
C LEU A 464 -13.66 -18.66 5.59
N VAL A 465 -13.62 -19.78 4.88
CA VAL A 465 -14.83 -20.55 4.55
C VAL A 465 -15.12 -21.56 5.66
N ILE A 466 -16.28 -21.41 6.29
CA ILE A 466 -16.71 -22.31 7.37
C ILE A 466 -17.60 -23.38 6.80
N ARG A 467 -17.02 -24.55 6.53
CA ARG A 467 -17.71 -25.69 5.90
C ARG A 467 -17.88 -26.84 6.87
N GLY A 468 -19.09 -27.04 7.35
CA GLY A 468 -19.42 -28.15 8.28
C GLY A 468 -18.66 -28.08 9.61
N GLY A 469 -18.29 -26.89 10.06
CA GLY A 469 -17.50 -26.65 11.27
C GLY A 469 -15.98 -26.62 11.03
N GLU A 470 -15.51 -26.92 9.81
CA GLU A 470 -14.10 -26.83 9.42
C GLU A 470 -13.78 -25.45 8.83
N ASN A 471 -12.71 -24.84 9.30
CA ASN A 471 -12.20 -23.56 8.81
C ASN A 471 -11.25 -23.81 7.63
N ILE A 472 -11.61 -23.33 6.45
CA ILE A 472 -10.83 -23.53 5.22
C ILE A 472 -10.25 -22.19 4.76
N SER A 473 -8.93 -22.13 4.65
CA SER A 473 -8.22 -20.97 4.11
C SER A 473 -8.33 -20.91 2.60
N CYS A 474 -8.88 -19.83 2.07
CA CYS A 474 -8.88 -19.56 0.63
C CYS A 474 -7.45 -19.43 0.08
N ILE A 475 -6.54 -18.80 0.85
CA ILE A 475 -5.13 -18.61 0.47
C ILE A 475 -4.40 -19.97 0.33
N GLU A 476 -4.65 -20.91 1.23
CA GLU A 476 -4.07 -22.27 1.15
C GLU A 476 -4.51 -22.98 -0.14
N VAL A 477 -5.80 -22.89 -0.46
CA VAL A 477 -6.36 -23.51 -1.66
C VAL A 477 -5.86 -22.83 -2.93
N GLU A 478 -5.80 -21.50 -2.96
CA GLU A 478 -5.18 -20.71 -4.05
C GLU A 478 -3.73 -21.12 -4.29
N ALA A 479 -2.93 -21.24 -3.24
CA ALA A 479 -1.53 -21.65 -3.32
C ALA A 479 -1.39 -23.05 -3.94
N ALA A 480 -2.26 -24.01 -3.58
CA ALA A 480 -2.26 -25.34 -4.18
C ALA A 480 -2.61 -25.29 -5.68
N ILE A 481 -3.59 -24.46 -6.06
CA ILE A 481 -4.04 -24.30 -7.45
C ILE A 481 -2.95 -23.63 -8.31
N TYR A 482 -2.24 -22.64 -7.80
CA TYR A 482 -1.14 -21.96 -8.51
C TYR A 482 0.03 -22.89 -8.87
N ASN A 483 0.16 -24.05 -8.22
CA ASN A 483 1.12 -25.08 -8.60
C ASN A 483 0.77 -25.81 -9.91
N HIS A 484 -0.47 -25.67 -10.42
CA HIS A 484 -0.84 -26.28 -11.68
C HIS A 484 -0.25 -25.52 -12.87
N PRO A 485 0.43 -26.22 -13.83
CA PRO A 485 1.18 -25.56 -14.91
C PRO A 485 0.30 -24.71 -15.85
N SER A 486 -0.97 -25.07 -16.03
CA SER A 486 -1.92 -24.36 -16.90
C SER A 486 -2.54 -23.13 -16.26
N VAL A 487 -2.43 -22.93 -14.93
CA VAL A 487 -3.07 -21.83 -14.23
C VAL A 487 -2.22 -20.56 -14.33
N GLN A 488 -2.86 -19.46 -14.70
CA GLN A 488 -2.30 -18.12 -14.68
C GLN A 488 -2.72 -17.38 -13.42
N GLU A 489 -4.04 -17.38 -13.11
CA GLU A 489 -4.61 -16.73 -11.93
C GLU A 489 -5.71 -17.61 -11.34
N ALA A 490 -5.86 -17.53 -10.02
CA ALA A 490 -6.93 -18.20 -9.29
C ALA A 490 -7.40 -17.33 -8.13
N ALA A 491 -8.71 -17.29 -7.92
CA ALA A 491 -9.34 -16.67 -6.76
C ALA A 491 -10.35 -17.65 -6.14
N VAL A 492 -10.13 -18.02 -4.89
CA VAL A 492 -10.99 -18.91 -4.11
C VAL A 492 -11.86 -18.09 -3.18
N PHE A 493 -13.14 -18.47 -3.05
CA PHE A 493 -14.10 -17.79 -2.20
C PHE A 493 -15.19 -18.76 -1.72
N GLY A 494 -15.84 -18.41 -0.60
CA GLY A 494 -16.98 -19.17 -0.07
C GLY A 494 -18.31 -18.65 -0.61
N ILE A 495 -19.25 -19.55 -0.81
CA ILE A 495 -20.66 -19.24 -1.05
C ILE A 495 -21.53 -19.97 -0.02
N PRO A 496 -22.73 -19.42 0.32
CA PRO A 496 -23.66 -20.11 1.22
C PRO A 496 -24.06 -21.49 0.68
N GLU A 497 -24.13 -22.48 1.57
CA GLU A 497 -24.60 -23.84 1.28
C GLU A 497 -25.50 -24.31 2.43
N GLU A 498 -26.68 -24.87 2.08
CA GLU A 498 -27.76 -25.14 3.04
C GLU A 498 -27.36 -26.15 4.14
N ARG A 499 -26.59 -27.17 3.82
CA ARG A 499 -26.27 -28.27 4.74
C ARG A 499 -25.01 -28.00 5.57
N LEU A 500 -23.99 -27.41 4.98
CA LEU A 500 -22.66 -27.27 5.58
C LEU A 500 -22.33 -25.82 5.97
N GLY A 501 -23.25 -24.87 5.77
CA GLY A 501 -23.06 -23.44 6.00
C GLY A 501 -22.47 -22.75 4.79
N GLU A 502 -21.26 -23.13 4.42
CA GLU A 502 -20.59 -22.62 3.23
C GLU A 502 -19.92 -23.74 2.42
N THR A 503 -19.64 -23.44 1.15
CA THR A 503 -18.81 -24.29 0.28
C THR A 503 -17.83 -23.44 -0.52
N LEU A 504 -16.71 -24.07 -0.96
CA LEU A 504 -15.69 -23.39 -1.73
C LEU A 504 -16.03 -23.34 -3.22
N CYS A 505 -15.78 -22.17 -3.80
CA CYS A 505 -15.75 -21.92 -5.23
C CYS A 505 -14.38 -21.39 -5.63
N VAL A 506 -14.01 -21.63 -6.89
CA VAL A 506 -12.81 -21.05 -7.49
C VAL A 506 -13.10 -20.51 -8.88
N ALA A 507 -12.56 -19.33 -9.16
CA ALA A 507 -12.49 -18.73 -10.49
C ALA A 507 -11.04 -18.77 -10.99
N ILE A 508 -10.82 -19.30 -12.21
CA ILE A 508 -9.47 -19.55 -12.76
C ILE A 508 -9.32 -18.93 -14.14
N CYS A 509 -8.26 -18.14 -14.29
CA CYS A 509 -7.72 -17.70 -15.58
C CYS A 509 -6.60 -18.66 -16.00
N LEU A 510 -6.66 -19.16 -17.23
CA LEU A 510 -5.63 -20.04 -17.79
C LEU A 510 -4.55 -19.25 -18.52
N LYS A 511 -3.35 -19.81 -18.59
CA LYS A 511 -2.30 -19.31 -19.48
C LYS A 511 -2.74 -19.40 -20.93
N SER A 512 -2.17 -18.52 -21.77
CA SER A 512 -2.48 -18.51 -23.21
C SER A 512 -2.33 -19.91 -23.82
N SER A 513 -3.35 -20.35 -24.54
CA SER A 513 -3.44 -21.65 -25.20
C SER A 513 -3.39 -22.89 -24.28
N ALA A 514 -3.52 -22.70 -22.96
CA ALA A 514 -3.63 -23.82 -22.03
C ALA A 514 -5.09 -24.31 -21.93
N GLU A 515 -5.25 -25.61 -21.76
CA GLU A 515 -6.52 -26.24 -21.47
C GLU A 515 -6.46 -26.90 -20.09
N LEU A 516 -7.55 -26.92 -19.39
CA LEU A 516 -7.71 -27.55 -18.08
C LEU A 516 -9.19 -27.84 -17.85
N THR A 517 -9.50 -29.07 -17.54
CA THR A 517 -10.84 -29.48 -17.14
C THR A 517 -10.99 -29.47 -15.62
N GLU A 518 -12.23 -29.39 -15.15
CA GLU A 518 -12.52 -29.46 -13.71
C GLU A 518 -12.03 -30.79 -13.10
N GLN A 519 -12.17 -31.91 -13.82
CA GLN A 519 -11.72 -33.19 -13.34
C GLN A 519 -10.19 -33.26 -13.20
N GLU A 520 -9.45 -32.77 -14.18
CA GLU A 520 -7.98 -32.72 -14.11
C GLU A 520 -7.49 -31.87 -12.94
N LEU A 521 -8.16 -30.77 -12.68
CA LEU A 521 -7.81 -29.94 -11.53
C LEU A 521 -8.17 -30.63 -10.20
N ARG A 522 -9.31 -31.30 -10.12
CA ARG A 522 -9.68 -32.09 -8.92
C ARG A 522 -8.65 -33.17 -8.64
N ASP A 523 -8.27 -33.95 -9.66
CA ASP A 523 -7.29 -35.02 -9.53
C ASP A 523 -5.92 -34.45 -9.09
N PHE A 524 -5.52 -33.34 -9.65
CA PHE A 524 -4.27 -32.64 -9.26
C PHE A 524 -4.28 -32.17 -7.80
N LEU A 525 -5.43 -31.73 -7.29
CA LEU A 525 -5.57 -31.23 -5.92
C LEU A 525 -5.71 -32.33 -4.87
N GLN A 526 -6.15 -33.53 -5.22
CA GLN A 526 -6.34 -34.66 -4.28
C GLN A 526 -5.04 -35.04 -3.55
N ASP A 527 -3.90 -34.92 -4.22
CA ASP A 527 -2.60 -35.21 -3.62
C ASP A 527 -2.02 -34.04 -2.78
N LYS A 528 -2.68 -32.89 -2.78
CA LYS A 528 -2.18 -31.63 -2.18
C LYS A 528 -3.05 -31.12 -1.05
N LEU A 529 -4.34 -31.39 -1.11
CA LEU A 529 -5.33 -30.85 -0.18
C LEU A 529 -6.21 -31.98 0.38
N ALA A 530 -6.64 -31.81 1.63
CA ALA A 530 -7.69 -32.66 2.18
C ALA A 530 -8.98 -32.53 1.34
N ALA A 531 -9.72 -33.61 1.20
CA ALA A 531 -10.89 -33.70 0.31
C ALA A 531 -11.92 -32.57 0.55
N TYR A 532 -12.12 -32.15 1.80
CA TYR A 532 -13.08 -31.10 2.14
C TYR A 532 -12.62 -29.70 1.74
N LYS A 533 -11.32 -29.51 1.45
CA LYS A 533 -10.72 -28.25 0.96
C LYS A 533 -10.74 -28.13 -0.56
N ILE A 534 -11.07 -29.18 -1.29
CA ILE A 534 -11.17 -29.12 -2.76
C ILE A 534 -12.45 -28.35 -3.13
N PRO A 535 -12.35 -27.28 -3.96
CA PRO A 535 -13.52 -26.50 -4.35
C PRO A 535 -14.63 -27.34 -4.95
N SER A 536 -15.87 -27.12 -4.49
CA SER A 536 -17.05 -27.82 -5.00
C SER A 536 -17.42 -27.35 -6.40
N PHE A 537 -17.21 -26.05 -6.65
CA PHE A 537 -17.52 -25.40 -7.93
C PHE A 537 -16.27 -24.74 -8.50
N MET A 538 -16.06 -24.91 -9.81
CA MET A 538 -14.88 -24.42 -10.50
C MET A 538 -15.28 -23.71 -11.80
N GLN A 539 -15.05 -22.41 -11.90
CA GLN A 539 -15.15 -21.65 -13.14
C GLN A 539 -13.76 -21.57 -13.78
N ILE A 540 -13.53 -22.33 -14.83
CA ILE A 540 -12.23 -22.43 -15.51
C ILE A 540 -12.30 -21.77 -16.88
N GLY A 541 -11.25 -21.03 -17.27
CA GLY A 541 -11.13 -20.37 -18.58
C GLY A 541 -11.72 -18.97 -18.61
N ILE A 542 -11.83 -18.30 -17.47
CA ILE A 542 -12.18 -16.86 -17.41
C ILE A 542 -11.05 -16.05 -18.03
N GLU A 543 -11.36 -15.12 -18.93
CA GLU A 543 -10.34 -14.33 -19.62
C GLU A 543 -9.59 -13.39 -18.66
N GLU A 544 -10.30 -12.76 -17.71
CA GLU A 544 -9.70 -11.86 -16.73
C GLU A 544 -10.51 -11.91 -15.42
N LEU A 545 -9.82 -12.09 -14.28
CA LEU A 545 -10.47 -12.02 -12.97
C LEU A 545 -10.75 -10.56 -12.57
N PRO A 546 -11.95 -10.25 -12.04
CA PRO A 546 -12.31 -8.90 -11.66
C PRO A 546 -11.41 -8.39 -10.53
N ARG A 547 -11.00 -7.12 -10.63
CA ARG A 547 -10.08 -6.49 -9.69
C ARG A 547 -10.66 -5.23 -9.10
N VAL A 548 -10.33 -4.98 -7.83
CA VAL A 548 -10.50 -3.66 -7.22
C VAL A 548 -9.38 -2.71 -7.64
N ALA A 549 -9.54 -1.42 -7.37
CA ALA A 549 -8.61 -0.37 -7.78
C ALA A 549 -7.15 -0.57 -7.31
N SER A 550 -6.95 -1.29 -6.21
CA SER A 550 -5.61 -1.66 -5.72
C SER A 550 -4.94 -2.78 -6.54
N GLY A 551 -5.61 -3.34 -7.55
CA GLY A 551 -5.12 -4.47 -8.34
C GLY A 551 -5.40 -5.85 -7.74
N LYS A 552 -6.01 -5.92 -6.55
CA LYS A 552 -6.42 -7.19 -5.90
C LYS A 552 -7.66 -7.77 -6.57
N PHE A 553 -7.83 -9.09 -6.51
CA PHE A 553 -9.06 -9.73 -6.97
C PHE A 553 -10.28 -9.28 -6.16
N SER A 554 -11.38 -9.03 -6.85
CA SER A 554 -12.66 -8.70 -6.23
C SER A 554 -13.45 -9.98 -5.91
N LYS A 555 -13.09 -10.65 -4.79
CA LYS A 555 -13.81 -11.87 -4.35
C LYS A 555 -15.30 -11.61 -4.13
N LYS A 556 -15.68 -10.39 -3.72
CA LYS A 556 -17.08 -9.99 -3.60
C LYS A 556 -17.81 -10.07 -4.94
N GLN A 557 -17.25 -9.44 -5.98
CA GLN A 557 -17.85 -9.47 -7.32
C GLN A 557 -17.93 -10.91 -7.85
N LEU A 558 -16.87 -11.71 -7.71
CA LEU A 558 -16.87 -13.12 -8.10
C LEU A 558 -17.97 -13.92 -7.40
N ARG A 559 -18.16 -13.68 -6.10
CA ARG A 559 -19.25 -14.32 -5.33
C ARG A 559 -20.62 -13.89 -5.83
N ASP A 560 -20.84 -12.59 -6.04
CA ASP A 560 -22.10 -12.02 -6.49
C ASP A 560 -22.44 -12.55 -7.91
N ASP A 561 -21.47 -12.58 -8.82
CA ASP A 561 -21.63 -13.10 -10.19
C ASP A 561 -21.95 -14.61 -10.19
N PHE A 562 -21.28 -15.37 -9.33
CA PHE A 562 -21.50 -16.81 -9.21
C PHE A 562 -22.92 -17.14 -8.70
N VAL A 563 -23.37 -16.46 -7.63
CA VAL A 563 -24.71 -16.64 -7.06
C VAL A 563 -25.80 -16.25 -8.08
N ALA A 564 -25.55 -15.22 -8.91
CA ALA A 564 -26.46 -14.82 -9.98
C ALA A 564 -26.57 -15.88 -11.09
N ILE A 565 -25.48 -16.57 -11.44
CA ILE A 565 -25.47 -17.67 -12.43
C ILE A 565 -26.26 -18.86 -11.90
N GLU A 566 -26.02 -19.29 -10.67
CA GLU A 566 -26.70 -20.41 -10.02
C GLU A 566 -28.23 -20.17 -9.90
N SER A 567 -28.62 -18.94 -9.50
CA SER A 567 -30.04 -18.59 -9.37
C SER A 567 -30.78 -18.51 -10.72
N ASN A 568 -30.08 -18.33 -11.84
CA ASN A 568 -30.66 -18.35 -13.18
C ASN A 568 -30.67 -19.77 -13.80
N ALA A 569 -29.92 -20.72 -13.23
CA ALA A 569 -29.83 -22.11 -13.68
C ALA A 569 -30.79 -23.05 -12.92
N SER A 570 -31.36 -22.62 -11.80
CA SER A 570 -32.38 -23.30 -11.00
C SER A 570 -33.80 -22.81 -11.35
#